data_528450871fd713025bffc79ef733b48a
#
_entry.id   528450871fd713025bffc79ef733b48a
#
_cell.length_a   1.000
_cell.length_b   1.000
_cell.length_c   1.000
_cell.angle_alpha   90.00
_cell.angle_beta   90.00
_cell.angle_gamma   90.00
#
_symmetry.space_group_name_H-M   'P 1'
#
loop_
_entity.id
_entity.type
_entity.pdbx_description
1 polymer ?
#
loop_
_entity_poly.entity_id
_entity_poly.type
_entity_poly.pdbx_seq_one_letter_code
_entity_poly.pdbx_strand_id
1 'polypeptide(L)'
;MTKRLGARLFLAALLFAALADFLVRPLLVVESEQGALLYAEKAYAGMPVTIRFIHSVQKTPVEEDLRVDEELSGFVLEATRYQSFGVGLPFLASEGEFRTEGDYFVMEGMERRFPQLSLRTGVGTELTLVLDGTEERLFEKLPAGSRVDLYVIAPWRWGMEKLFGTEYGAAAAAGKE
;
A
#
# COMPACT_ATOMS: atom_id res chain seq x y z
N MET A 1 25.15 -31.16 33.91
CA MET A 1 24.10 -31.29 32.85
C MET A 1 23.08 -30.16 32.91
N THR A 2 22.66 -29.68 34.05
CA THR A 2 21.61 -28.66 34.26
C THR A 2 21.90 -27.28 33.63
N LYS A 3 23.14 -26.75 33.68
CA LYS A 3 23.49 -25.43 33.10
C LYS A 3 23.35 -25.39 31.57
N ARG A 4 23.70 -26.49 30.88
CA ARG A 4 23.57 -26.59 29.42
C ARG A 4 22.10 -26.71 28.98
N LEU A 5 21.25 -27.36 29.78
CA LEU A 5 19.81 -27.45 29.53
C LEU A 5 19.15 -26.08 29.74
N GLY A 6 19.49 -25.35 30.81
CA GLY A 6 18.98 -23.98 31.03
C GLY A 6 19.34 -23.02 29.92
N ALA A 7 20.59 -23.05 29.41
CA ALA A 7 21.00 -22.21 28.26
C ALA A 7 20.23 -22.54 26.96
N ARG A 8 19.96 -23.82 26.72
CA ARG A 8 19.17 -24.25 25.53
C ARG A 8 17.71 -23.79 25.61
N LEU A 9 17.08 -23.91 26.77
CA LEU A 9 15.72 -23.44 27.00
C LEU A 9 15.62 -21.93 26.90
N PHE A 10 16.59 -21.19 27.42
CA PHE A 10 16.65 -19.73 27.28
C PHE A 10 16.79 -19.30 25.80
N LEU A 11 17.69 -19.94 25.06
CA LEU A 11 17.84 -19.66 23.62
C LEU A 11 16.56 -19.98 22.83
N ALA A 12 15.90 -21.12 23.14
CA ALA A 12 14.63 -21.48 22.51
C ALA A 12 13.53 -20.45 22.81
N ALA A 13 13.45 -19.95 24.04
CA ALA A 13 12.50 -18.91 24.43
C ALA A 13 12.77 -17.59 23.69
N LEU A 14 14.04 -17.18 23.53
CA LEU A 14 14.41 -16.00 22.74
C LEU A 14 14.04 -16.15 21.27
N LEU A 15 14.31 -17.30 20.66
CA LEU A 15 13.94 -17.58 19.28
C LEU A 15 12.42 -17.58 19.08
N PHE A 16 11.68 -18.17 20.02
CA PHE A 16 10.23 -18.15 19.99
C PHE A 16 9.67 -16.73 20.12
N ALA A 17 10.22 -15.92 21.06
CA ALA A 17 9.81 -14.53 21.22
C ALA A 17 10.10 -13.69 19.95
N ALA A 18 11.27 -13.87 19.35
CA ALA A 18 11.64 -13.19 18.10
C ALA A 18 10.74 -13.59 16.92
N LEU A 19 10.40 -14.88 16.82
CA LEU A 19 9.47 -15.38 15.81
C LEU A 19 8.05 -14.85 16.02
N ALA A 20 7.57 -14.87 17.27
CA ALA A 20 6.26 -14.31 17.61
C ALA A 20 6.17 -12.81 17.29
N ASP A 21 7.21 -12.05 17.65
CA ASP A 21 7.31 -10.62 17.32
C ASP A 21 7.32 -10.39 15.79
N PHE A 22 8.09 -11.17 15.04
CA PHE A 22 8.09 -11.10 13.57
C PHE A 22 6.72 -11.39 12.96
N LEU A 23 6.04 -12.42 13.45
CA LEU A 23 4.74 -12.84 12.88
C LEU A 23 3.61 -11.82 13.11
N VAL A 24 3.69 -10.99 14.15
CA VAL A 24 2.65 -10.00 14.47
C VAL A 24 2.93 -8.60 13.89
N ARG A 25 4.16 -8.30 13.49
CA ARG A 25 4.51 -6.98 12.93
C ARG A 25 3.96 -6.83 11.53
N PRO A 26 3.08 -5.86 11.26
CA PRO A 26 2.50 -5.68 9.94
C PRO A 26 3.53 -5.42 8.85
N LEU A 27 3.23 -5.90 7.66
CA LEU A 27 3.96 -5.65 6.42
C LEU A 27 3.08 -4.82 5.49
N LEU A 28 3.69 -3.87 4.79
CA LEU A 28 3.15 -3.33 3.57
C LEU A 28 3.44 -4.33 2.45
N VAL A 29 2.39 -4.82 1.81
CA VAL A 29 2.45 -5.84 0.76
C VAL A 29 1.90 -5.25 -0.54
N VAL A 30 2.60 -5.53 -1.65
CA VAL A 30 2.15 -5.26 -3.02
C VAL A 30 2.11 -6.58 -3.76
N GLU A 31 0.95 -6.94 -4.27
CA GLU A 31 0.70 -8.24 -4.87
C GLU A 31 -0.07 -8.12 -6.17
N SER A 32 0.27 -8.93 -7.18
CA SER A 32 -0.51 -9.02 -8.41
C SER A 32 -1.78 -9.85 -8.21
N GLU A 33 -2.76 -9.71 -9.09
CA GLU A 33 -3.99 -10.52 -9.11
C GLU A 33 -3.76 -12.04 -9.23
N GLN A 34 -2.58 -12.45 -9.73
CA GLN A 34 -2.18 -13.85 -9.78
C GLN A 34 -1.50 -14.34 -8.48
N GLY A 35 -1.41 -13.49 -7.47
CA GLY A 35 -0.79 -13.82 -6.18
C GLY A 35 0.74 -13.74 -6.19
N ALA A 36 1.35 -13.14 -7.22
CA ALA A 36 2.80 -12.89 -7.22
C ALA A 36 3.13 -11.70 -6.32
N LEU A 37 3.99 -11.93 -5.33
CA LEU A 37 4.51 -10.90 -4.45
C LEU A 37 5.48 -10.00 -5.24
N LEU A 38 5.16 -8.70 -5.31
CA LEU A 38 5.98 -7.70 -5.99
C LEU A 38 6.86 -6.92 -5.01
N TYR A 39 6.33 -6.66 -3.81
CA TYR A 39 7.03 -5.95 -2.74
C TYR A 39 6.47 -6.37 -1.38
N ALA A 40 7.34 -6.46 -0.38
CA ALA A 40 6.94 -6.61 1.02
C ALA A 40 8.01 -6.02 1.94
N GLU A 41 7.60 -5.13 2.82
CA GLU A 41 8.47 -4.53 3.82
C GLU A 41 7.69 -4.25 5.11
N LYS A 42 8.42 -4.12 6.22
CA LYS A 42 7.82 -3.82 7.51
C LYS A 42 7.11 -2.46 7.48
N ALA A 43 5.80 -2.47 7.73
CA ALA A 43 5.02 -1.26 7.82
C ALA A 43 5.23 -0.55 9.16
N TYR A 44 5.16 0.78 9.13
CA TYR A 44 5.11 1.66 10.31
C TYR A 44 4.13 2.80 10.06
N ALA A 45 3.57 3.36 11.14
CA ALA A 45 2.64 4.48 11.06
C ALA A 45 3.31 5.70 10.42
N GLY A 46 2.63 6.31 9.45
CA GLY A 46 3.18 7.42 8.66
C GLY A 46 4.16 7.01 7.56
N MET A 47 4.36 5.69 7.30
CA MET A 47 5.20 5.22 6.18
C MET A 47 4.69 5.81 4.86
N PRO A 48 5.54 6.55 4.10
CA PRO A 48 5.10 7.21 2.88
C PRO A 48 4.87 6.21 1.75
N VAL A 49 3.79 6.46 1.00
CA VAL A 49 3.41 5.72 -0.20
C VAL A 49 3.00 6.72 -1.25
N THR A 50 3.70 6.79 -2.38
CA THR A 50 3.30 7.66 -3.49
C THR A 50 2.91 6.82 -4.70
N ILE A 51 1.79 7.15 -5.33
CA ILE A 51 1.32 6.55 -6.58
C ILE A 51 1.53 7.57 -7.68
N ARG A 52 2.31 7.23 -8.71
CA ARG A 52 2.55 8.06 -9.89
C ARG A 52 2.01 7.39 -11.12
N PHE A 53 1.32 8.16 -11.94
CA PHE A 53 0.84 7.66 -13.23
C PHE A 53 0.58 8.78 -14.23
N ILE A 54 0.53 8.44 -15.51
CA ILE A 54 0.06 9.32 -16.58
C ILE A 54 -1.45 9.11 -16.73
N HIS A 55 -2.24 10.17 -16.60
CA HIS A 55 -3.69 10.11 -16.74
C HIS A 55 -4.07 9.61 -18.14
N SER A 56 -4.90 8.58 -18.21
CA SER A 56 -5.18 7.86 -19.48
C SER A 56 -5.79 8.72 -20.57
N VAL A 57 -6.59 9.73 -20.23
CA VAL A 57 -7.26 10.65 -21.16
C VAL A 57 -6.44 11.91 -21.36
N GLN A 58 -6.09 12.63 -20.29
CA GLN A 58 -5.41 13.93 -20.34
C GLN A 58 -3.95 13.84 -20.75
N LYS A 59 -3.33 12.65 -20.62
CA LYS A 59 -1.92 12.41 -20.91
C LYS A 59 -0.97 13.31 -20.11
N THR A 60 -1.37 13.68 -18.91
CA THR A 60 -0.62 14.49 -17.97
C THR A 60 -0.28 13.68 -16.72
N PRO A 61 0.81 14.00 -16.02
CA PRO A 61 1.20 13.30 -14.81
C PRO A 61 0.21 13.57 -13.67
N VAL A 62 -0.02 12.52 -12.88
CA VAL A 62 -0.73 12.55 -11.60
C VAL A 62 0.13 11.89 -10.55
N GLU A 63 0.17 12.50 -9.37
CA GLU A 63 0.84 11.98 -8.19
C GLU A 63 -0.12 12.03 -7.00
N GLU A 64 -0.27 10.90 -6.32
CA GLU A 64 -1.08 10.77 -5.12
C GLU A 64 -0.16 10.39 -3.96
N ASP A 65 -0.11 11.25 -2.93
CA ASP A 65 0.69 11.04 -1.73
C ASP A 65 -0.20 10.49 -0.61
N LEU A 66 0.17 9.31 -0.14
CA LEU A 66 -0.48 8.60 0.94
C LEU A 66 0.52 8.27 2.05
N ARG A 67 -0.01 7.93 3.20
CA ARG A 67 0.75 7.30 4.29
C ARG A 67 0.02 6.08 4.82
N VAL A 68 0.76 5.15 5.40
CA VAL A 68 0.17 4.08 6.22
C VAL A 68 -0.48 4.72 7.45
N ASP A 69 -1.69 4.30 7.78
CA ASP A 69 -2.46 4.84 8.93
C ASP A 69 -1.82 4.46 10.29
N GLU A 70 -2.28 5.14 11.36
CA GLU A 70 -1.77 4.93 12.72
C GLU A 70 -2.10 3.52 13.26
N GLU A 71 -3.19 2.94 12.79
CA GLU A 71 -3.67 1.61 13.17
C GLU A 71 -2.95 0.47 12.43
N LEU A 72 -2.07 0.79 11.46
CA LEU A 72 -1.39 -0.17 10.58
C LEU A 72 -2.38 -1.12 9.87
N SER A 73 -3.49 -0.56 9.40
CA SER A 73 -4.63 -1.28 8.83
C SER A 73 -5.00 -0.85 7.42
N GLY A 74 -4.37 0.22 6.90
CA GLY A 74 -4.64 0.80 5.59
C GLY A 74 -3.83 2.04 5.31
N PHE A 75 -4.39 2.92 4.48
CA PHE A 75 -3.74 4.12 3.97
C PHE A 75 -4.63 5.36 4.17
N VAL A 76 -3.98 6.50 4.29
CA VAL A 76 -4.62 7.82 4.26
C VAL A 76 -4.04 8.58 3.08
N LEU A 77 -4.89 9.02 2.15
CA LEU A 77 -4.53 9.94 1.08
C LEU A 77 -4.43 11.35 1.68
N GLU A 78 -3.29 11.99 1.53
CA GLU A 78 -2.98 13.31 2.09
C GLU A 78 -2.98 14.40 1.03
N ALA A 79 -2.48 14.09 -0.18
CA ALA A 79 -2.41 15.04 -1.27
C ALA A 79 -2.55 14.37 -2.64
N THR A 80 -3.03 15.15 -3.61
CA THR A 80 -3.02 14.78 -5.04
C THR A 80 -2.49 15.95 -5.85
N ARG A 81 -1.54 15.69 -6.76
CA ARG A 81 -0.97 16.64 -7.71
C ARG A 81 -1.28 16.24 -9.13
N TYR A 82 -1.73 17.17 -9.95
CA TYR A 82 -2.05 16.91 -11.36
C TYR A 82 -1.95 18.19 -12.21
N GLN A 83 -1.77 18.05 -13.53
CA GLN A 83 -1.62 19.20 -14.45
C GLN A 83 -2.89 19.55 -15.20
N SER A 84 -3.88 18.69 -15.19
CA SER A 84 -5.14 18.94 -15.94
C SER A 84 -6.31 18.35 -15.18
N PHE A 85 -7.42 19.08 -15.14
CA PHE A 85 -8.66 18.57 -14.54
C PHE A 85 -9.17 17.38 -15.35
N GLY A 86 -9.20 16.23 -14.73
CA GLY A 86 -9.68 14.96 -15.31
C GLY A 86 -10.80 14.36 -14.47
N VAL A 87 -11.50 13.39 -15.04
CA VAL A 87 -12.53 12.65 -14.30
C VAL A 87 -11.91 11.92 -13.13
N GLY A 88 -12.46 12.13 -11.94
CA GLY A 88 -12.02 11.48 -10.69
C GLY A 88 -10.90 12.19 -9.93
N LEU A 89 -10.39 13.32 -10.44
CA LEU A 89 -9.42 14.14 -9.71
C LEU A 89 -10.12 15.09 -8.73
N PRO A 90 -9.59 15.29 -7.52
CA PRO A 90 -10.22 16.13 -6.51
C PRO A 90 -10.13 17.61 -6.86
N PHE A 91 -11.21 18.37 -6.67
CA PHE A 91 -11.24 19.82 -6.89
C PHE A 91 -12.21 20.56 -5.97
N LEU A 92 -12.93 19.84 -5.08
CA LEU A 92 -13.90 20.43 -4.16
C LEU A 92 -13.23 20.83 -2.87
N ALA A 93 -13.58 22.00 -2.35
CA ALA A 93 -13.11 22.48 -1.04
C ALA A 93 -13.46 21.54 0.14
N SER A 94 -14.43 20.64 -0.04
CA SER A 94 -14.77 19.61 0.94
C SER A 94 -13.79 18.43 0.97
N GLU A 95 -12.89 18.34 -0.02
CA GLU A 95 -11.92 17.25 -0.13
C GLU A 95 -10.54 17.63 0.43
N GLY A 96 -10.28 18.93 0.62
CA GLY A 96 -9.01 19.44 1.12
C GLY A 96 -8.81 20.90 0.76
N GLU A 97 -7.58 21.37 0.86
CA GLU A 97 -7.13 22.71 0.47
C GLU A 97 -6.58 22.70 -0.95
N PHE A 98 -7.24 23.44 -1.84
CA PHE A 98 -6.83 23.51 -3.25
C PHE A 98 -5.87 24.69 -3.48
N ARG A 99 -4.74 24.44 -4.15
CA ARG A 99 -3.79 25.47 -4.58
C ARG A 99 -3.21 25.18 -5.96
N THR A 100 -2.59 26.18 -6.56
CA THR A 100 -1.84 26.05 -7.81
C THR A 100 -0.36 26.24 -7.52
N GLU A 101 0.48 25.36 -8.06
CA GLU A 101 1.93 25.38 -7.88
C GLU A 101 2.61 25.19 -9.25
N GLY A 102 3.01 26.31 -9.88
CA GLY A 102 3.46 26.29 -11.27
C GLY A 102 2.37 25.79 -12.22
N ASP A 103 2.68 24.72 -12.96
CA ASP A 103 1.76 24.08 -13.88
C ASP A 103 0.90 22.97 -13.23
N TYR A 104 1.01 22.83 -11.88
CA TYR A 104 0.27 21.81 -11.14
C TYR A 104 -0.88 22.39 -10.33
N PHE A 105 -1.97 21.67 -10.30
CA PHE A 105 -3.03 21.78 -9.33
C PHE A 105 -2.72 20.80 -8.20
N VAL A 106 -2.81 21.28 -6.97
CA VAL A 106 -2.51 20.49 -5.76
C VAL A 106 -3.70 20.56 -4.83
N MET A 107 -4.18 19.42 -4.41
CA MET A 107 -5.15 19.26 -3.35
C MET A 107 -4.42 18.66 -2.15
N GLU A 108 -4.36 19.37 -1.03
CA GLU A 108 -3.67 18.97 0.21
C GLU A 108 -4.64 18.87 1.37
N GLY A 109 -4.17 18.29 2.49
CA GLY A 109 -4.99 18.14 3.70
C GLY A 109 -6.13 17.14 3.53
N MET A 110 -6.00 16.23 2.56
CA MET A 110 -6.95 15.16 2.36
C MET A 110 -6.80 14.12 3.48
N GLU A 111 -7.91 13.66 4.05
CA GLU A 111 -7.93 12.63 5.11
C GLU A 111 -8.75 11.42 4.65
N ARG A 112 -8.62 11.07 3.37
CA ARG A 112 -9.39 9.98 2.78
C ARG A 112 -8.73 8.64 3.06
N ARG A 113 -9.47 7.77 3.76
CA ARG A 113 -8.97 6.46 4.23
C ARG A 113 -9.31 5.33 3.27
N PHE A 114 -8.34 4.42 3.09
CA PHE A 114 -8.47 3.22 2.27
C PHE A 114 -7.93 2.02 3.04
N PRO A 115 -8.73 0.98 3.32
CA PRO A 115 -8.24 -0.23 3.97
C PRO A 115 -7.28 -1.02 3.06
N GLN A 116 -7.45 -0.86 1.74
CA GLN A 116 -6.56 -1.37 0.70
C GLN A 116 -6.69 -0.53 -0.55
N LEU A 117 -5.73 -0.62 -1.44
CA LEU A 117 -5.74 0.01 -2.75
C LEU A 117 -5.66 -1.07 -3.83
N SER A 118 -6.53 -0.98 -4.84
CA SER A 118 -6.50 -1.84 -6.02
C SER A 118 -6.22 -0.97 -7.25
N LEU A 119 -5.04 -1.10 -7.81
CA LEU A 119 -4.57 -0.33 -8.96
C LEU A 119 -4.57 -1.20 -10.22
N ARG A 120 -4.61 -0.55 -11.39
CA ARG A 120 -4.44 -1.25 -12.67
C ARG A 120 -3.36 -0.60 -13.51
N THR A 121 -2.46 -1.43 -14.02
CA THR A 121 -1.55 -1.01 -15.09
C THR A 121 -2.35 -0.71 -16.35
N GLY A 122 -1.97 0.32 -17.10
CA GLY A 122 -2.64 0.71 -18.33
C GLY A 122 -1.64 1.03 -19.43
N VAL A 123 -2.08 0.95 -20.68
CA VAL A 123 -1.24 1.36 -21.82
C VAL A 123 -0.90 2.84 -21.71
N GLY A 124 0.41 3.16 -21.57
CA GLY A 124 0.90 4.54 -21.49
C GLY A 124 0.54 5.27 -20.19
N THR A 125 0.14 4.53 -19.13
CA THR A 125 -0.11 5.13 -17.81
C THR A 125 1.14 5.16 -16.93
N GLU A 126 2.16 4.41 -17.24
CA GLU A 126 3.45 4.37 -16.53
C GLU A 126 3.30 4.24 -15.01
N LEU A 127 2.35 3.40 -14.55
CA LEU A 127 2.02 3.23 -13.14
C LEU A 127 3.26 2.83 -12.33
N THR A 128 3.61 3.68 -11.39
CA THR A 128 4.78 3.55 -10.53
C THR A 128 4.37 3.77 -9.08
N LEU A 129 4.90 2.96 -8.17
CA LEU A 129 4.78 3.16 -6.72
C LEU A 129 6.12 3.64 -6.18
N VAL A 130 6.10 4.56 -5.22
CA VAL A 130 7.26 4.87 -4.39
C VAL A 130 6.89 4.52 -2.95
N LEU A 131 7.57 3.51 -2.41
CA LEU A 131 7.26 2.88 -1.13
C LEU A 131 8.47 3.10 -0.21
N ASP A 132 8.32 3.98 0.78
CA ASP A 132 9.42 4.37 1.70
C ASP A 132 10.72 4.72 0.95
N GLY A 133 10.59 5.47 -0.16
CA GLY A 133 11.71 5.86 -1.02
C GLY A 133 12.17 4.81 -2.04
N THR A 134 11.61 3.60 -2.02
CA THR A 134 11.89 2.56 -3.04
C THR A 134 10.92 2.70 -4.20
N GLU A 135 11.43 2.86 -5.42
CA GLU A 135 10.63 2.98 -6.62
C GLU A 135 10.35 1.62 -7.26
N GLU A 136 9.06 1.32 -7.46
CA GLU A 136 8.52 0.12 -8.09
C GLU A 136 7.76 0.48 -9.37
N ARG A 137 8.39 0.32 -10.53
CA ARG A 137 7.83 0.63 -11.84
C ARG A 137 6.97 -0.54 -12.34
N LEU A 138 5.70 -0.55 -11.95
CA LEU A 138 4.80 -1.68 -12.21
C LEU A 138 4.54 -1.91 -13.70
N PHE A 139 4.54 -0.86 -14.51
CA PHE A 139 4.33 -0.94 -15.96
C PHE A 139 5.47 -1.67 -16.70
N GLU A 140 6.66 -1.79 -16.10
CA GLU A 140 7.77 -2.57 -16.65
C GLU A 140 7.70 -4.05 -16.24
N LYS A 141 7.07 -4.33 -15.10
CA LYS A 141 7.02 -5.67 -14.49
C LYS A 141 5.77 -6.46 -14.89
N LEU A 142 4.69 -5.76 -15.24
CA LEU A 142 3.38 -6.36 -15.46
C LEU A 142 2.78 -5.91 -16.79
N PRO A 143 2.05 -6.79 -17.49
CA PRO A 143 1.32 -6.41 -18.69
C PRO A 143 0.22 -5.38 -18.39
N ALA A 144 -0.14 -4.59 -19.41
CA ALA A 144 -1.24 -3.63 -19.28
C ALA A 144 -2.55 -4.35 -18.95
N GLY A 145 -3.33 -3.76 -18.04
CA GLY A 145 -4.60 -4.31 -17.54
C GLY A 145 -4.45 -5.16 -16.28
N SER A 146 -3.23 -5.48 -15.84
CA SER A 146 -3.00 -6.23 -14.60
C SER A 146 -3.46 -5.44 -13.39
N ARG A 147 -4.20 -6.09 -12.48
CA ARG A 147 -4.52 -5.54 -11.17
C ARG A 147 -3.38 -5.80 -10.20
N VAL A 148 -3.13 -4.80 -9.36
CA VAL A 148 -2.16 -4.84 -8.27
C VAL A 148 -2.86 -4.36 -7.02
N ASP A 149 -2.77 -5.13 -5.96
CA ASP A 149 -3.37 -4.83 -4.66
C ASP A 149 -2.28 -4.44 -3.66
N LEU A 150 -2.48 -3.30 -2.95
CA LEU A 150 -1.64 -2.82 -1.87
C LEU A 150 -2.44 -2.91 -0.57
N TYR A 151 -1.85 -3.46 0.46
CA TYR A 151 -2.48 -3.59 1.78
C TYR A 151 -1.44 -3.75 2.89
N VAL A 152 -1.87 -3.49 4.13
CA VAL A 152 -1.06 -3.70 5.35
C VAL A 152 -1.62 -4.91 6.09
N ILE A 153 -0.76 -5.89 6.37
CA ILE A 153 -1.18 -7.18 6.95
C ILE A 153 -0.09 -7.79 7.84
N ALA A 154 -0.50 -8.44 8.93
CA ALA A 154 0.43 -9.21 9.74
C ALA A 154 0.87 -10.50 9.01
N PRO A 155 2.18 -10.89 9.04
CA PRO A 155 2.70 -12.06 8.34
C PRO A 155 1.95 -13.37 8.63
N TRP A 156 1.54 -13.59 9.88
CA TRP A 156 0.76 -14.78 10.24
C TRP A 156 -0.59 -14.83 9.50
N ARG A 157 -1.25 -13.66 9.38
CA ARG A 157 -2.55 -13.55 8.69
C ARG A 157 -2.36 -13.74 7.18
N TRP A 158 -1.36 -13.07 6.60
CA TRP A 158 -1.02 -13.24 5.18
C TRP A 158 -0.71 -14.70 4.83
N GLY A 159 0.07 -15.40 5.67
CA GLY A 159 0.33 -16.82 5.50
C GLY A 159 -0.93 -17.69 5.55
N MET A 160 -1.85 -17.40 6.49
CA MET A 160 -3.13 -18.10 6.59
C MET A 160 -4.00 -17.88 5.36
N GLU A 161 -4.08 -16.66 4.84
CA GLU A 161 -4.84 -16.35 3.62
C GLU A 161 -4.28 -17.08 2.40
N LYS A 162 -2.97 -17.17 2.26
CA LYS A 162 -2.33 -17.94 1.19
C LYS A 162 -2.58 -19.45 1.29
N LEU A 163 -2.63 -20.00 2.49
CA LEU A 163 -2.87 -21.43 2.72
C LEU A 163 -4.33 -21.84 2.55
N PHE A 164 -5.26 -20.98 2.95
CA PHE A 164 -6.69 -21.32 3.01
C PHE A 164 -7.56 -20.60 1.98
N GLY A 165 -6.97 -19.75 1.12
CA GLY A 165 -7.66 -19.12 -0.01
C GLY A 165 -8.71 -18.07 0.40
N THR A 166 -8.59 -17.47 1.59
CA THR A 166 -9.45 -16.35 1.99
C THR A 166 -8.90 -15.07 1.37
N GLU A 167 -9.64 -14.48 0.44
CA GLU A 167 -9.26 -13.19 -0.15
C GLU A 167 -9.46 -12.05 0.87
N TYR A 168 -8.41 -11.28 1.12
CA TYR A 168 -8.46 -10.06 1.97
C TYR A 168 -9.48 -9.03 1.45
N GLY A 169 -9.74 -9.03 0.14
CA GLY A 169 -10.67 -8.11 -0.53
C GLY A 169 -12.16 -8.40 -0.36
N ALA A 170 -12.57 -9.59 0.03
CA ALA A 170 -13.99 -9.94 0.12
C ALA A 170 -14.71 -9.28 1.32
N ALA A 171 -14.01 -9.01 2.41
CA ALA A 171 -14.59 -8.41 3.62
C ALA A 171 -14.83 -6.90 3.51
N ALA A 172 -14.07 -6.19 2.68
CA ALA A 172 -14.22 -4.74 2.51
C ALA A 172 -15.39 -4.37 1.57
N ALA A 173 -15.85 -5.29 0.73
CA ALA A 173 -16.97 -5.07 -0.19
C ALA A 173 -18.35 -5.28 0.49
N ALA A 174 -18.42 -6.00 1.59
CA ALA A 174 -19.68 -6.35 2.28
C ALA A 174 -20.18 -5.28 3.27
N GLY A 175 -19.48 -4.18 3.47
CA GLY A 175 -19.80 -3.12 4.43
C GLY A 175 -20.43 -1.85 3.84
N LYS A 176 -20.94 -1.87 2.60
CA LYS A 176 -21.67 -0.74 1.98
C LYS A 176 -23.02 -1.21 1.46
N GLU A 177 -23.97 -1.38 2.35
CA GLU A 177 -25.39 -1.19 2.10
C GLU A 177 -25.94 -0.10 3.04
#